data_ae738d74a691ff1902aae78ed07cda52
#
_entry.id   ae738d74a691ff1902aae78ed07cda52
#
_cell.length_a   1.000
_cell.length_b   1.000
_cell.length_c   1.000
_cell.angle_alpha   90.00
_cell.angle_beta   90.00
_cell.angle_gamma   90.00
#
_symmetry.space_group_name_H-M   'P 1'
#
loop_
_entity.id
_entity.type
_entity.pdbx_description
1 polymer ?
#
loop_
_entity_poly.entity_id
_entity_poly.type
_entity_poly.pdbx_seq_one_letter_code
_entity_poly.pdbx_strand_id
1 'polypeptide(L)'
;NNPISFAIPGGDYPPVVLDMACSAVAHGKIQLAARKGQDIPLGWATDNEGNPTTDAQKAMTGFLCPVGAHKGFGLAVIMDLLTGPLLGGHCGGEITGLTGCYERPQGCGHFFMALDISKFTPLEKFREAMNSYIQYIKSCPTTNENVTIYMPGEIEYDLREKRLREGIPLPESIINDLAQLCRESGIDPHGLV
;
A
#
# COMPACT_ATOMS: atom_id res chain seq x y z
N ASN A 1 -8.22 -6.12 -1.70
CA ASN A 1 -6.78 -6.03 -2.07
C ASN A 1 -5.84 -6.78 -1.13
N ASN A 2 -6.34 -7.39 -0.05
CA ASN A 2 -5.62 -8.23 0.90
C ASN A 2 -4.23 -7.67 1.27
N PRO A 3 -4.15 -6.45 1.86
CA PRO A 3 -2.87 -5.81 2.13
C PRO A 3 -2.08 -6.57 3.19
N ILE A 4 -0.76 -6.54 3.05
CA ILE A 4 0.18 -7.06 4.03
C ILE A 4 1.22 -6.00 4.36
N SER A 5 1.52 -5.83 5.65
CA SER A 5 2.56 -4.92 6.10
C SER A 5 3.49 -5.61 7.08
N PHE A 6 4.79 -5.35 6.92
CA PHE A 6 5.84 -5.75 7.86
C PHE A 6 6.65 -4.51 8.25
N ALA A 7 6.94 -4.36 9.53
CA ALA A 7 7.86 -3.35 10.02
C ALA A 7 8.95 -4.02 10.85
N ILE A 8 10.20 -3.84 10.45
CA ILE A 8 11.37 -4.49 11.06
C ILE A 8 12.35 -3.40 11.49
N PRO A 9 12.83 -3.38 12.76
CA PRO A 9 13.83 -2.41 13.19
C PRO A 9 15.07 -2.45 12.29
N GLY A 10 15.52 -1.29 11.79
CA GLY A 10 16.61 -1.17 10.82
C GLY A 10 18.01 -1.09 11.42
N GLY A 11 18.16 -1.31 12.72
CA GLY A 11 19.44 -1.08 13.41
C GLY A 11 19.70 0.41 13.59
N ASP A 12 20.76 0.93 12.99
CA ASP A 12 21.10 2.36 12.95
C ASP A 12 20.41 3.10 11.79
N TYR A 13 19.74 2.36 10.91
CA TYR A 13 18.95 2.87 9.80
C TYR A 13 17.47 3.00 10.18
N PRO A 14 16.68 3.73 9.38
CA PRO A 14 15.24 3.72 9.51
C PRO A 14 14.66 2.30 9.50
N PRO A 15 13.50 2.06 10.11
CA PRO A 15 12.83 0.76 10.01
C PRO A 15 12.63 0.34 8.56
N VAL A 16 12.85 -0.93 8.26
CA VAL A 16 12.48 -1.52 6.97
C VAL A 16 10.99 -1.80 7.01
N VAL A 17 10.21 -1.12 6.17
CA VAL A 17 8.74 -1.22 6.15
C VAL A 17 8.28 -1.65 4.77
N LEU A 18 7.75 -2.85 4.68
CA LEU A 18 6.99 -3.28 3.51
C LEU A 18 5.50 -3.05 3.80
N ASP A 19 4.84 -2.26 2.97
CA ASP A 19 3.39 -2.07 3.02
C ASP A 19 2.84 -2.13 1.59
N MET A 20 2.11 -3.18 1.28
CA MET A 20 1.66 -3.43 -0.09
C MET A 20 0.30 -4.13 -0.15
N ALA A 21 -0.49 -3.80 -1.17
CA ALA A 21 -1.60 -4.64 -1.59
C ALA A 21 -1.10 -5.89 -2.31
N CYS A 22 -1.86 -6.98 -2.26
CA CYS A 22 -1.55 -8.19 -3.05
C CYS A 22 -1.94 -8.06 -4.54
N SER A 23 -2.43 -6.91 -4.98
CA SER A 23 -2.70 -6.60 -6.38
C SER A 23 -1.48 -6.03 -7.10
N ALA A 24 -1.39 -6.23 -8.41
CA ALA A 24 -0.31 -5.71 -9.26
C ALA A 24 -0.23 -4.18 -9.25
N VAL A 25 -1.37 -3.53 -8.99
CA VAL A 25 -1.49 -2.07 -8.94
C VAL A 25 -2.58 -1.65 -7.96
N ALA A 26 -2.47 -0.44 -7.40
CA ALA A 26 -3.55 0.16 -6.64
C ALA A 26 -4.69 0.60 -7.58
N HIS A 27 -5.95 0.31 -7.21
CA HIS A 27 -7.13 0.67 -8.00
C HIS A 27 -7.22 2.18 -8.35
N GLY A 28 -6.74 3.05 -7.46
CA GLY A 28 -6.69 4.50 -7.71
C GLY A 28 -5.85 4.90 -8.93
N LYS A 29 -4.82 4.12 -9.31
CA LYS A 29 -4.04 4.38 -10.53
C LYS A 29 -4.84 4.08 -11.79
N ILE A 30 -5.66 3.02 -11.79
CA ILE A 30 -6.59 2.70 -12.89
C ILE A 30 -7.64 3.80 -13.01
N GLN A 31 -8.22 4.22 -11.89
CA GLN A 31 -9.19 5.31 -11.84
C GLN A 31 -8.62 6.63 -12.40
N LEU A 32 -7.38 6.95 -12.06
CA LEU A 32 -6.71 8.14 -12.58
C LEU A 32 -6.47 8.04 -14.10
N ALA A 33 -6.03 6.86 -14.59
CA ALA A 33 -5.85 6.62 -16.02
C ALA A 33 -7.18 6.75 -16.77
N ALA A 34 -8.26 6.15 -16.26
CA ALA A 34 -9.60 6.24 -16.83
C ALA A 34 -10.10 7.68 -16.92
N ARG A 35 -9.90 8.50 -15.86
CA ARG A 35 -10.25 9.95 -15.86
C ARG A 35 -9.47 10.75 -16.88
N LYS A 36 -8.22 10.34 -17.16
CA LYS A 36 -7.35 10.99 -18.14
C LYS A 36 -7.51 10.45 -19.57
N GLY A 37 -8.34 9.42 -19.78
CA GLY A 37 -8.48 8.76 -21.07
C GLY A 37 -7.19 8.07 -21.53
N GLN A 38 -6.39 7.56 -20.57
CA GLN A 38 -5.12 6.89 -20.83
C GLN A 38 -5.25 5.38 -20.68
N ASP A 39 -4.51 4.64 -21.48
CA ASP A 39 -4.38 3.20 -21.32
C ASP A 39 -3.57 2.83 -20.09
N ILE A 40 -3.83 1.61 -19.59
CA ILE A 40 -3.07 1.00 -18.50
C ILE A 40 -2.16 -0.11 -19.03
N PRO A 41 -1.05 -0.43 -18.35
CA PRO A 41 -0.23 -1.56 -18.70
C PRO A 41 -1.00 -2.88 -18.65
N LEU A 42 -0.72 -3.78 -19.61
CA LEU A 42 -1.23 -5.14 -19.57
C LEU A 42 -0.76 -5.84 -18.28
N GLY A 43 -1.66 -6.63 -17.66
CA GLY A 43 -1.38 -7.33 -16.42
C GLY A 43 -1.72 -6.52 -15.14
N TRP A 44 -2.27 -5.31 -15.27
CA TRP A 44 -2.80 -4.57 -14.12
C TRP A 44 -4.21 -5.03 -13.73
N ALA A 45 -5.05 -5.27 -14.73
CA ALA A 45 -6.43 -5.67 -14.52
C ALA A 45 -6.98 -6.48 -15.71
N THR A 46 -8.14 -7.06 -15.51
CA THR A 46 -8.99 -7.64 -16.54
C THR A 46 -10.23 -6.76 -16.75
N ASP A 47 -11.00 -7.03 -17.79
CA ASP A 47 -12.37 -6.54 -17.90
C ASP A 47 -13.32 -7.33 -16.98
N ASN A 48 -14.63 -7.03 -17.03
CA ASN A 48 -15.66 -7.69 -16.23
C ASN A 48 -15.92 -9.16 -16.64
N GLU A 49 -15.45 -9.58 -17.82
CA GLU A 49 -15.51 -10.97 -18.29
C GLU A 49 -14.25 -11.77 -17.91
N GLY A 50 -13.24 -11.11 -17.32
CA GLY A 50 -11.97 -11.71 -16.93
C GLY A 50 -10.90 -11.71 -18.02
N ASN A 51 -11.14 -11.06 -19.17
CA ASN A 51 -10.13 -10.95 -20.23
C ASN A 51 -9.09 -9.88 -19.90
N PRO A 52 -7.81 -10.11 -20.16
CA PRO A 52 -6.78 -9.09 -19.99
C PRO A 52 -7.10 -7.83 -20.79
N THR A 53 -6.95 -6.65 -20.19
CA THR A 53 -7.25 -5.38 -20.86
C THR A 53 -6.19 -4.31 -20.58
N THR A 54 -5.98 -3.43 -21.55
CA THR A 54 -5.24 -2.16 -21.40
C THR A 54 -6.17 -0.96 -21.34
N ASP A 55 -7.46 -1.16 -21.59
CA ASP A 55 -8.48 -0.11 -21.52
C ASP A 55 -8.82 0.17 -20.05
N ALA A 56 -8.47 1.36 -19.56
CA ALA A 56 -8.70 1.77 -18.18
C ALA A 56 -10.19 1.83 -17.81
N GLN A 57 -11.08 2.16 -18.75
CA GLN A 57 -12.54 2.20 -18.50
C GLN A 57 -13.10 0.80 -18.28
N LYS A 58 -12.69 -0.19 -19.11
CA LYS A 58 -13.10 -1.59 -18.93
C LYS A 58 -12.55 -2.15 -17.62
N ALA A 59 -11.30 -1.81 -17.28
CA ALA A 59 -10.66 -2.23 -16.03
C ALA A 59 -11.36 -1.71 -14.76
N MET A 60 -12.07 -0.57 -14.84
CA MET A 60 -12.84 -0.03 -13.70
C MET A 60 -13.96 -0.96 -13.20
N THR A 61 -14.51 -1.77 -14.09
CA THR A 61 -15.57 -2.74 -13.78
C THR A 61 -15.08 -4.18 -13.72
N GLY A 62 -13.78 -4.39 -13.96
CA GLY A 62 -13.13 -5.68 -13.96
C GLY A 62 -12.44 -6.04 -12.66
N PHE A 63 -11.42 -6.88 -12.74
CA PHE A 63 -10.70 -7.41 -11.59
C PHE A 63 -9.23 -6.99 -11.64
N LEU A 64 -8.67 -6.60 -10.48
CA LEU A 64 -7.24 -6.36 -10.34
C LEU A 64 -6.46 -7.67 -10.47
N CYS A 65 -5.41 -7.68 -11.27
CA CYS A 65 -4.50 -8.82 -11.32
C CYS A 65 -3.66 -8.91 -10.03
N PRO A 66 -3.36 -10.12 -9.54
CA PRO A 66 -2.49 -10.28 -8.37
C PRO A 66 -1.02 -9.96 -8.73
N VAL A 67 -0.29 -9.40 -7.77
CA VAL A 67 1.15 -9.14 -7.91
C VAL A 67 1.90 -10.45 -8.16
N GLY A 68 2.77 -10.53 -9.17
CA GLY A 68 3.51 -11.77 -9.49
C GLY A 68 2.61 -12.96 -9.83
N ALA A 69 1.46 -12.73 -10.43
CA ALA A 69 0.49 -13.72 -10.91
C ALA A 69 0.05 -14.73 -9.82
N HIS A 70 0.23 -16.04 -10.06
CA HIS A 70 -0.22 -17.10 -9.14
C HIS A 70 0.43 -17.02 -7.74
N LYS A 71 1.64 -16.46 -7.62
CA LYS A 71 2.31 -16.30 -6.31
C LYS A 71 1.62 -15.24 -5.45
N GLY A 72 1.29 -14.10 -6.03
CA GLY A 72 0.51 -13.06 -5.34
C GLY A 72 -0.92 -13.47 -5.07
N PHE A 73 -1.53 -14.29 -5.94
CA PHE A 73 -2.83 -14.90 -5.65
C PHE A 73 -2.76 -15.78 -4.39
N GLY A 74 -1.74 -16.66 -4.29
CA GLY A 74 -1.54 -17.48 -3.10
C GLY A 74 -1.34 -16.63 -1.84
N LEU A 75 -0.56 -15.55 -1.93
CA LEU A 75 -0.37 -14.62 -0.81
C LEU A 75 -1.70 -13.95 -0.41
N ALA A 76 -2.49 -13.49 -1.38
CA ALA A 76 -3.80 -12.88 -1.12
C ALA A 76 -4.75 -13.85 -0.43
N VAL A 77 -4.78 -15.12 -0.84
CA VAL A 77 -5.58 -16.15 -0.18
C VAL A 77 -5.18 -16.35 1.28
N ILE A 78 -3.87 -16.39 1.59
CA ILE A 78 -3.40 -16.49 2.97
C ILE A 78 -3.84 -15.28 3.80
N MET A 79 -3.74 -14.07 3.25
CA MET A 79 -4.20 -12.86 3.95
C MET A 79 -5.71 -12.91 4.20
N ASP A 80 -6.49 -13.37 3.23
CA ASP A 80 -7.95 -13.53 3.38
C ASP A 80 -8.30 -14.54 4.48
N LEU A 81 -7.60 -15.68 4.52
CA LEU A 81 -7.80 -16.70 5.56
C LEU A 81 -7.43 -16.20 6.98
N LEU A 82 -6.39 -15.40 7.11
CA LEU A 82 -5.98 -14.81 8.39
C LEU A 82 -6.96 -13.73 8.88
N THR A 83 -7.53 -12.93 7.98
CA THR A 83 -8.40 -11.81 8.33
C THR A 83 -9.89 -12.16 8.31
N GLY A 84 -10.30 -13.21 7.61
CA GLY A 84 -11.66 -13.70 7.54
C GLY A 84 -11.88 -14.91 8.47
N PRO A 85 -11.72 -16.15 8.00
CA PRO A 85 -12.10 -17.35 8.75
C PRO A 85 -11.43 -17.48 10.12
N LEU A 86 -10.15 -17.12 10.25
CA LEU A 86 -9.43 -17.19 11.52
C LEU A 86 -10.07 -16.29 12.61
N LEU A 87 -10.59 -15.13 12.19
CA LEU A 87 -11.15 -14.13 13.10
C LEU A 87 -12.69 -14.15 13.15
N GLY A 88 -13.34 -15.06 12.42
CA GLY A 88 -14.80 -15.10 12.29
C GLY A 88 -15.37 -13.92 11.50
N GLY A 89 -14.54 -13.27 10.66
CA GLY A 89 -14.94 -12.22 9.74
C GLY A 89 -15.39 -12.76 8.38
N HIS A 90 -15.81 -11.85 7.50
CA HIS A 90 -16.14 -12.17 6.11
C HIS A 90 -14.85 -12.44 5.30
N CYS A 91 -14.97 -13.17 4.20
CA CYS A 91 -13.88 -13.43 3.27
C CYS A 91 -14.34 -13.36 1.81
N GLY A 92 -13.40 -13.11 0.91
CA GLY A 92 -13.68 -13.07 -0.53
C GLY A 92 -14.82 -12.11 -0.90
N GLY A 93 -15.80 -12.61 -1.62
CA GLY A 93 -16.95 -11.82 -2.11
C GLY A 93 -17.98 -11.40 -1.06
N GLU A 94 -17.87 -11.86 0.18
CA GLU A 94 -18.77 -11.45 1.28
C GLU A 94 -18.38 -10.08 1.86
N ILE A 95 -17.11 -9.65 1.66
CA ILE A 95 -16.62 -8.36 2.13
C ILE A 95 -17.30 -7.25 1.33
N THR A 96 -17.99 -6.36 2.02
CA THR A 96 -18.67 -5.22 1.41
C THR A 96 -17.66 -4.18 0.96
N GLY A 97 -17.90 -3.55 -0.18
CA GLY A 97 -17.05 -2.46 -0.68
C GLY A 97 -16.92 -1.29 0.30
N LEU A 98 -15.75 -0.65 0.34
CA LEU A 98 -15.48 0.51 1.20
C LEU A 98 -16.35 1.73 0.82
N THR A 99 -16.75 1.83 -0.44
CA THR A 99 -17.55 2.94 -0.98
C THR A 99 -18.82 2.39 -1.64
N GLY A 100 -19.92 3.15 -1.53
CA GLY A 100 -21.17 2.83 -2.21
C GLY A 100 -22.07 1.82 -1.47
N CYS A 101 -21.68 1.33 -0.30
CA CYS A 101 -22.49 0.44 0.53
C CYS A 101 -22.33 0.79 2.01
N TYR A 102 -23.00 1.86 2.45
CA TYR A 102 -22.89 2.38 3.83
C TYR A 102 -23.94 1.79 4.79
N GLU A 103 -24.89 1.01 4.28
CA GLU A 103 -26.01 0.46 5.04
C GLU A 103 -25.68 -0.84 5.79
N ARG A 104 -24.55 -1.48 5.44
CA ARG A 104 -24.12 -2.73 6.04
C ARG A 104 -22.66 -2.65 6.51
N PRO A 105 -22.31 -3.32 7.62
CA PRO A 105 -20.93 -3.48 8.03
C PRO A 105 -20.10 -4.11 6.92
N GLN A 106 -18.85 -3.68 6.77
CA GLN A 106 -17.93 -4.24 5.78
C GLN A 106 -17.58 -5.70 6.07
N GLY A 107 -17.55 -6.08 7.36
CA GLY A 107 -17.19 -7.42 7.78
C GLY A 107 -15.70 -7.75 7.64
N CYS A 108 -14.87 -6.74 7.39
CA CYS A 108 -13.44 -6.91 7.19
C CYS A 108 -12.72 -7.10 8.52
N GLY A 109 -12.02 -8.22 8.69
CA GLY A 109 -11.16 -8.48 9.84
C GLY A 109 -9.75 -7.92 9.64
N HIS A 110 -9.02 -7.77 10.76
CA HIS A 110 -7.63 -7.33 10.78
C HIS A 110 -6.80 -8.25 11.65
N PHE A 111 -5.72 -8.79 11.09
CA PHE A 111 -4.77 -9.63 11.81
C PHE A 111 -3.51 -8.83 12.18
N PHE A 112 -3.14 -8.84 13.46
CA PHE A 112 -1.92 -8.20 13.95
C PHE A 112 -1.06 -9.22 14.68
N MET A 113 0.27 -9.17 14.44
CA MET A 113 1.25 -10.01 15.11
C MET A 113 2.49 -9.19 15.46
N ALA A 114 3.05 -9.43 16.63
CA ALA A 114 4.34 -8.88 17.03
C ALA A 114 5.27 -10.01 17.45
N LEU A 115 6.53 -9.94 17.01
CA LEU A 115 7.59 -10.89 17.37
C LEU A 115 8.60 -10.20 18.30
N ASP A 116 8.80 -10.76 19.48
CA ASP A 116 9.86 -10.32 20.41
C ASP A 116 11.21 -10.85 19.91
N ILE A 117 12.01 -9.99 19.31
CA ILE A 117 13.34 -10.32 18.77
C ILE A 117 14.24 -10.94 19.84
N SER A 118 14.12 -10.49 21.10
CA SER A 118 14.96 -10.97 22.20
C SER A 118 14.78 -12.46 22.51
N LYS A 119 13.68 -13.07 22.07
CA LYS A 119 13.41 -14.51 22.18
C LYS A 119 14.13 -15.36 21.12
N PHE A 120 14.66 -14.73 20.08
CA PHE A 120 15.35 -15.41 18.98
C PHE A 120 16.85 -15.15 18.99
N THR A 121 17.25 -13.88 19.26
CA THR A 121 18.67 -13.48 19.27
C THR A 121 18.88 -12.28 20.19
N PRO A 122 20.10 -12.07 20.75
CA PRO A 122 20.42 -10.86 21.47
C PRO A 122 20.19 -9.61 20.60
N LEU A 123 19.56 -8.58 21.15
CA LEU A 123 19.17 -7.37 20.41
C LEU A 123 20.36 -6.69 19.72
N GLU A 124 21.53 -6.66 20.35
CA GLU A 124 22.72 -6.08 19.75
C GLU A 124 23.20 -6.86 18.52
N LYS A 125 23.18 -8.19 18.58
CA LYS A 125 23.49 -9.04 17.41
C LYS A 125 22.50 -8.81 16.26
N PHE A 126 21.23 -8.66 16.60
CA PHE A 126 20.21 -8.34 15.59
C PHE A 126 20.51 -6.97 14.95
N ARG A 127 20.82 -5.95 15.75
CA ARG A 127 21.17 -4.59 15.25
C ARG A 127 22.36 -4.63 14.30
N GLU A 128 23.46 -5.30 14.70
CA GLU A 128 24.66 -5.46 13.87
C GLU A 128 24.36 -6.19 12.56
N ALA A 129 23.56 -7.26 12.62
CA ALA A 129 23.14 -8.01 11.44
C ALA A 129 22.30 -7.16 10.48
N MET A 130 21.36 -6.37 11.00
CA MET A 130 20.56 -5.45 10.19
C MET A 130 21.43 -4.37 9.52
N ASN A 131 22.36 -3.76 10.26
CA ASN A 131 23.30 -2.80 9.71
C ASN A 131 24.10 -3.39 8.56
N SER A 132 24.69 -4.56 8.76
CA SER A 132 25.49 -5.26 7.75
C SER A 132 24.64 -5.63 6.52
N TYR A 133 23.42 -6.10 6.73
CA TYR A 133 22.53 -6.48 5.64
C TYR A 133 22.09 -5.28 4.79
N ILE A 134 21.69 -4.18 5.43
CA ILE A 134 21.29 -2.96 4.72
C ILE A 134 22.46 -2.40 3.91
N GLN A 135 23.66 -2.33 4.51
CA GLN A 135 24.87 -1.90 3.80
C GLN A 135 25.18 -2.80 2.60
N TYR A 136 25.09 -4.12 2.77
CA TYR A 136 25.29 -5.08 1.68
C TYR A 136 24.32 -4.80 0.52
N ILE A 137 23.02 -4.69 0.79
CA ILE A 137 22.01 -4.42 -0.25
C ILE A 137 22.29 -3.08 -0.97
N LYS A 138 22.57 -2.02 -0.20
CA LYS A 138 22.83 -0.69 -0.78
C LYS A 138 24.17 -0.61 -1.55
N SER A 139 25.11 -1.52 -1.29
CA SER A 139 26.40 -1.61 -2.01
C SER A 139 26.35 -2.48 -3.27
N CYS A 140 25.22 -3.16 -3.53
CA CYS A 140 25.09 -3.99 -4.72
C CYS A 140 25.26 -3.15 -6.02
N PRO A 141 25.93 -3.66 -7.04
CA PRO A 141 26.05 -2.96 -8.30
C PRO A 141 24.69 -2.77 -8.97
N THR A 142 24.44 -1.60 -9.49
CA THR A 142 23.23 -1.25 -10.23
C THR A 142 23.44 -1.40 -11.74
N THR A 143 22.35 -1.50 -12.50
CA THR A 143 22.42 -1.64 -13.97
C THR A 143 22.96 -0.39 -14.67
N ASN A 144 22.87 0.77 -14.02
CA ASN A 144 23.45 2.03 -14.45
C ASN A 144 23.59 2.99 -13.26
N GLU A 145 24.39 4.03 -13.40
CA GLU A 145 24.71 5.00 -12.34
C GLU A 145 23.52 5.83 -11.83
N ASN A 146 22.41 5.88 -12.59
CA ASN A 146 21.21 6.64 -12.22
C ASN A 146 20.21 5.82 -11.39
N VAL A 147 20.52 4.56 -11.10
CA VAL A 147 19.64 3.69 -10.30
C VAL A 147 20.10 3.71 -8.84
N THR A 148 19.23 4.11 -7.95
CA THR A 148 19.44 4.05 -6.50
C THR A 148 18.68 2.85 -5.92
N ILE A 149 19.35 2.07 -5.07
CA ILE A 149 18.72 0.97 -4.34
C ILE A 149 18.12 1.54 -3.05
N TYR A 150 16.82 1.42 -2.92
CA TYR A 150 16.08 1.77 -1.70
C TYR A 150 15.68 0.51 -0.94
N MET A 151 15.76 0.57 0.38
CA MET A 151 15.10 -0.41 1.24
C MET A 151 13.59 -0.16 1.25
N PRO A 152 12.77 -1.21 1.47
CA PRO A 152 11.32 -1.02 1.60
C PRO A 152 10.99 0.01 2.69
N GLY A 153 10.17 1.02 2.34
CA GLY A 153 9.77 2.12 3.22
C GLY A 153 10.77 3.30 3.31
N GLU A 154 11.93 3.21 2.68
CA GLU A 154 12.96 4.27 2.75
C GLU A 154 12.50 5.55 2.03
N ILE A 155 11.87 5.43 0.87
CA ILE A 155 11.35 6.57 0.11
C ILE A 155 10.28 7.31 0.92
N GLU A 156 9.40 6.57 1.55
CA GLU A 156 8.33 7.11 2.39
C GLU A 156 8.90 7.78 3.64
N TYR A 157 9.92 7.18 4.24
CA TYR A 157 10.63 7.75 5.38
C TYR A 157 11.29 9.11 5.03
N ASP A 158 12.07 9.15 3.95
CA ASP A 158 12.74 10.37 3.48
C ASP A 158 11.73 11.47 3.13
N LEU A 159 10.64 11.08 2.47
CA LEU A 159 9.55 12.00 2.12
C LEU A 159 8.83 12.53 3.36
N ARG A 160 8.62 11.68 4.38
CA ARG A 160 8.06 12.08 5.68
C ARG A 160 8.94 13.13 6.35
N GLU A 161 10.25 12.87 6.47
CA GLU A 161 11.20 13.81 7.08
C GLU A 161 11.25 15.16 6.33
N LYS A 162 11.18 15.11 5.00
CA LYS A 162 11.07 16.31 4.18
C LYS A 162 9.78 17.08 4.47
N ARG A 163 8.64 16.41 4.46
CA ARG A 163 7.32 17.02 4.67
C ARG A 163 7.13 17.56 6.09
N LEU A 164 7.75 16.97 7.09
CA LEU A 164 7.75 17.50 8.45
C LEU A 164 8.47 18.85 8.57
N ARG A 165 9.49 19.09 7.71
CA ARG A 165 10.21 20.37 7.69
C ARG A 165 9.57 21.39 6.77
N GLU A 166 9.07 20.98 5.62
CA GLU A 166 8.67 21.86 4.51
C GLU A 166 7.14 21.99 4.36
N GLY A 167 6.37 21.18 5.08
CA GLY A 167 4.93 21.04 4.89
C GLY A 167 4.56 20.05 3.79
N ILE A 168 3.26 19.74 3.72
CA ILE A 168 2.69 18.81 2.74
C ILE A 168 2.21 19.63 1.53
N PRO A 169 2.80 19.47 0.34
CA PRO A 169 2.32 20.16 -0.85
C PRO A 169 0.98 19.56 -1.30
N LEU A 170 -0.08 20.35 -1.21
CA LEU A 170 -1.40 19.99 -1.70
C LEU A 170 -1.73 20.80 -2.96
N PRO A 171 -2.29 20.18 -4.01
CA PRO A 171 -2.88 20.92 -5.12
C PRO A 171 -4.01 21.85 -4.64
N GLU A 172 -4.16 23.01 -5.27
CA GLU A 172 -5.18 24.01 -4.91
C GLU A 172 -6.61 23.43 -4.95
N SER A 173 -6.91 22.53 -5.89
CA SER A 173 -8.19 21.84 -5.95
C SER A 173 -8.48 21.04 -4.67
N ILE A 174 -7.47 20.35 -4.11
CA ILE A 174 -7.62 19.58 -2.86
C ILE A 174 -7.83 20.53 -1.67
N ILE A 175 -7.10 21.66 -1.64
CA ILE A 175 -7.29 22.67 -0.58
C ILE A 175 -8.73 23.22 -0.61
N ASN A 176 -9.26 23.50 -1.80
CA ASN A 176 -10.62 23.98 -1.97
C ASN A 176 -11.66 22.94 -1.51
N ASP A 177 -11.48 21.66 -1.89
CA ASP A 177 -12.35 20.57 -1.47
C ASP A 177 -12.34 20.39 0.06
N LEU A 178 -11.15 20.42 0.69
CA LEU A 178 -11.01 20.38 2.14
C LEU A 178 -11.67 21.57 2.83
N ALA A 179 -11.48 22.78 2.31
CA ALA A 179 -12.10 23.98 2.86
C ALA A 179 -13.63 23.94 2.76
N GLN A 180 -14.17 23.37 1.68
CA GLN A 180 -15.61 23.14 1.54
C GLN A 180 -16.10 22.12 2.59
N LEU A 181 -15.43 21.00 2.73
CA LEU A 181 -15.77 19.95 3.70
C LEU A 181 -15.72 20.49 5.15
N CYS A 182 -14.72 21.32 5.47
CA CYS A 182 -14.65 22.01 6.77
C CYS A 182 -15.89 22.87 7.01
N ARG A 183 -16.28 23.71 6.05
CA ARG A 183 -17.49 24.56 6.15
C ARG A 183 -18.77 23.73 6.36
N GLU A 184 -18.93 22.64 5.59
CA GLU A 184 -20.07 21.73 5.69
C GLU A 184 -20.13 21.02 7.07
N SER A 185 -18.96 20.80 7.68
CA SER A 185 -18.81 20.18 8.99
C SER A 185 -18.80 21.17 10.16
N GLY A 186 -18.94 22.48 9.92
CA GLY A 186 -18.89 23.53 10.94
C GLY A 186 -17.50 23.75 11.52
N ILE A 187 -16.43 23.36 10.80
CA ILE A 187 -15.03 23.55 11.18
C ILE A 187 -14.47 24.77 10.45
N ASP A 188 -13.71 25.62 11.17
CA ASP A 188 -13.03 26.76 10.56
C ASP A 188 -11.87 26.28 9.66
N PRO A 189 -11.86 26.59 8.34
CA PRO A 189 -10.81 26.20 7.44
C PRO A 189 -9.49 26.99 7.57
N HIS A 190 -9.43 28.03 8.42
CA HIS A 190 -8.26 28.90 8.58
C HIS A 190 -6.96 28.19 9.00
N GLY A 191 -7.00 26.92 9.39
CA GLY A 191 -5.81 26.11 9.69
C GLY A 191 -5.32 25.24 8.52
N LEU A 192 -5.94 25.32 7.34
CA LEU A 192 -5.57 24.54 6.15
C LEU A 192 -4.64 25.28 5.19
N VAL A 193 -4.38 26.57 5.42
CA VAL A 193 -3.51 27.43 4.60
C VAL A 193 -2.39 27.99 5.45
#